data_b86e827861c5e95906caa1fa263a851f
#
_entry.id   b86e827861c5e95906caa1fa263a851f
#
_cell.length_a   1.000
_cell.length_b   1.000
_cell.length_c   1.000
_cell.angle_alpha   90.00
_cell.angle_beta   90.00
_cell.angle_gamma   90.00
#
_symmetry.space_group_name_H-M   'P 1'
#
loop_
_entity.id
_entity.type
_entity.pdbx_description
1 polymer ?
#
loop_
_entity_poly.entity_id
_entity_poly.type
_entity_poly.pdbx_seq_one_letter_code
_entity_poly.pdbx_strand_id
1 'polypeptide(L)'
;KGANQAYATGKLGGDVTMLGAVGDDDYGEKLIQNLQDVGVDTTGVQRLGICSTGQAFVSVYDSGDNSIVVIPGANGRISKKMIEQNKRYIDECDYILMQMEIPLDVVKYVKELGVKGGKKIILDPAPAVPELEDDFWKGISLLKPNETELAVLTGQKVHGKEEVVKAAKSLVEKGVETVVVTLGGDGCILVNRDRVQCFPANPVKCKDTTAAGDSFIGALVVALSEGKDYENAIGFAQEVSSIVVTKRGAQTSIPTRVEVEERRKEKVE
;
A
#
# COMPACT_ATOMS: atom_id res chain seq x y z
N LYS A 1 -4.31 -4.57 -4.82
CA LYS A 1 -3.56 -3.56 -4.01
C LYS A 1 -2.24 -3.20 -4.65
N GLY A 2 -1.31 -4.13 -4.82
CA GLY A 2 0.04 -3.86 -5.32
C GLY A 2 0.06 -3.07 -6.64
N ALA A 3 -0.76 -3.45 -7.61
CA ALA A 3 -0.87 -2.71 -8.87
C ALA A 3 -1.40 -1.28 -8.68
N ASN A 4 -2.36 -1.05 -7.78
CA ASN A 4 -2.85 0.29 -7.48
C ASN A 4 -1.77 1.15 -6.82
N GLN A 5 -0.99 0.56 -5.92
CA GLN A 5 0.10 1.25 -5.22
C GLN A 5 1.24 1.59 -6.19
N ALA A 6 1.62 0.67 -7.08
CA ALA A 6 2.61 0.93 -8.12
C ALA A 6 2.12 2.01 -9.10
N TYR A 7 0.85 1.94 -9.52
CA TYR A 7 0.22 2.95 -10.37
C TYR A 7 0.25 4.34 -9.72
N ALA A 8 -0.12 4.42 -8.43
CA ALA A 8 -0.08 5.69 -7.69
C ALA A 8 1.35 6.23 -7.61
N THR A 9 2.32 5.37 -7.29
CA THR A 9 3.73 5.74 -7.19
C THR A 9 4.25 6.29 -8.53
N GLY A 10 4.02 5.59 -9.65
CA GLY A 10 4.45 6.04 -10.98
C GLY A 10 3.76 7.34 -11.40
N LYS A 11 2.42 7.43 -11.22
CA LYS A 11 1.65 8.63 -11.58
C LYS A 11 2.04 9.88 -10.78
N LEU A 12 2.61 9.69 -9.59
CA LEU A 12 3.13 10.76 -8.75
C LEU A 12 4.63 11.05 -8.99
N GLY A 13 5.25 10.40 -9.98
CA GLY A 13 6.62 10.66 -10.41
C GLY A 13 7.69 9.84 -9.67
N GLY A 14 7.30 8.78 -8.96
CA GLY A 14 8.26 7.84 -8.35
C GLY A 14 8.86 6.90 -9.41
N ASP A 15 10.15 6.59 -9.27
CA ASP A 15 10.82 5.52 -10.01
C ASP A 15 10.44 4.18 -9.39
N VAL A 16 9.66 3.37 -10.10
CA VAL A 16 9.05 2.16 -9.56
C VAL A 16 9.08 0.99 -10.53
N THR A 17 9.56 -0.14 -10.06
CA THR A 17 9.50 -1.43 -10.75
C THR A 17 8.47 -2.33 -10.06
N MET A 18 7.54 -2.90 -10.83
CA MET A 18 6.57 -3.87 -10.33
C MET A 18 7.10 -5.29 -10.45
N LEU A 19 7.21 -5.99 -9.32
CA LEU A 19 7.41 -7.44 -9.28
C LEU A 19 6.05 -8.11 -9.03
N GLY A 20 5.62 -8.97 -9.94
CA GLY A 20 4.30 -9.57 -9.84
C GLY A 20 4.04 -10.63 -10.90
N ALA A 21 2.79 -11.05 -11.02
CA ALA A 21 2.37 -11.97 -12.07
C ALA A 21 0.95 -11.67 -12.56
N VAL A 22 0.72 -11.90 -13.84
CA VAL A 22 -0.59 -11.88 -14.50
C VAL A 22 -0.80 -13.19 -15.25
N GLY A 23 -2.04 -13.49 -15.61
CA GLY A 23 -2.34 -14.56 -16.56
C GLY A 23 -1.91 -14.16 -17.97
N ASP A 24 -1.81 -15.15 -18.86
CA ASP A 24 -1.64 -14.91 -20.30
C ASP A 24 -3.03 -14.71 -20.92
N ASP A 25 -3.67 -13.60 -20.54
CA ASP A 25 -5.03 -13.21 -20.93
C ASP A 25 -5.14 -11.68 -21.15
N ASP A 26 -6.26 -11.26 -21.75
CA ASP A 26 -6.53 -9.85 -22.08
C ASP A 26 -6.51 -8.92 -20.84
N TYR A 27 -6.88 -9.45 -19.67
CA TYR A 27 -6.81 -8.67 -18.43
C TYR A 27 -5.36 -8.42 -18.02
N GLY A 28 -4.51 -9.44 -18.11
CA GLY A 28 -3.08 -9.32 -17.84
C GLY A 28 -2.40 -8.29 -18.74
N GLU A 29 -2.70 -8.32 -20.05
CA GLU A 29 -2.20 -7.33 -21.01
C GLU A 29 -2.59 -5.90 -20.62
N LYS A 30 -3.89 -5.68 -20.38
CA LYS A 30 -4.40 -4.36 -19.98
C LYS A 30 -3.81 -3.85 -18.68
N LEU A 31 -3.61 -4.72 -17.68
CA LEU A 31 -3.03 -4.33 -16.40
C LEU A 31 -1.56 -3.92 -16.54
N ILE A 32 -0.79 -4.64 -17.34
CA ILE A 32 0.60 -4.27 -17.68
C ILE A 32 0.62 -2.93 -18.38
N GLN A 33 -0.20 -2.74 -19.43
CA GLN A 33 -0.26 -1.48 -20.17
C GLN A 33 -0.62 -0.29 -19.27
N ASN A 34 -1.63 -0.45 -18.41
CA ASN A 34 -2.03 0.61 -17.47
C ASN A 34 -0.86 1.05 -16.56
N LEU A 35 -0.02 0.12 -16.12
CA LEU A 35 1.16 0.45 -15.32
C LEU A 35 2.22 1.16 -16.14
N GLN A 36 2.47 0.70 -17.37
CA GLN A 36 3.42 1.33 -18.29
C GLN A 36 3.02 2.75 -18.67
N ASP A 37 1.73 3.01 -18.85
CA ASP A 37 1.19 4.34 -19.20
C ASP A 37 1.48 5.41 -18.13
N VAL A 38 1.79 5.00 -16.91
CA VAL A 38 2.18 5.91 -15.82
C VAL A 38 3.66 5.77 -15.42
N GLY A 39 4.48 5.16 -16.28
CA GLY A 39 5.94 5.09 -16.11
C GLY A 39 6.44 3.99 -15.18
N VAL A 40 5.58 3.02 -14.80
CA VAL A 40 6.02 1.87 -14.00
C VAL A 40 6.81 0.89 -14.88
N ASP A 41 8.00 0.51 -14.45
CA ASP A 41 8.74 -0.61 -15.06
C ASP A 41 8.05 -1.93 -14.72
N THR A 42 7.52 -2.59 -15.75
CA THR A 42 6.80 -3.87 -15.64
C THR A 42 7.64 -5.08 -16.07
N THR A 43 8.95 -4.91 -16.28
CA THR A 43 9.84 -6.01 -16.71
C THR A 43 9.95 -7.12 -15.69
N GLY A 44 9.63 -6.85 -14.42
CA GLY A 44 9.52 -7.84 -13.34
C GLY A 44 8.16 -8.54 -13.25
N VAL A 45 7.18 -8.22 -14.12
CA VAL A 45 5.86 -8.86 -14.14
C VAL A 45 5.89 -10.08 -15.06
N GLN A 46 5.59 -11.25 -14.50
CA GLN A 46 5.59 -12.50 -15.25
C GLN A 46 4.20 -12.81 -15.81
N ARG A 47 4.14 -13.33 -17.04
CA ARG A 47 2.92 -13.86 -17.65
C ARG A 47 2.86 -15.38 -17.43
N LEU A 48 1.77 -15.86 -16.85
CA LEU A 48 1.58 -17.28 -16.50
C LEU A 48 0.44 -17.89 -17.32
N GLY A 49 0.78 -18.70 -18.33
CA GLY A 49 -0.20 -19.41 -19.17
C GLY A 49 -0.97 -20.54 -18.47
N ILE A 50 -0.69 -20.78 -17.18
CA ILE A 50 -1.31 -21.88 -16.40
C ILE A 50 -2.48 -21.42 -15.53
N CYS A 51 -2.76 -20.12 -15.45
CA CYS A 51 -3.83 -19.56 -14.64
C CYS A 51 -4.27 -18.20 -15.19
N SER A 52 -5.49 -17.79 -14.84
CA SER A 52 -5.99 -16.45 -15.17
C SER A 52 -5.31 -15.35 -14.36
N THR A 53 -5.37 -14.13 -14.85
CA THR A 53 -5.11 -12.93 -14.07
C THR A 53 -6.01 -12.89 -12.82
N GLY A 54 -5.50 -12.39 -11.69
CA GLY A 54 -6.27 -12.21 -10.45
C GLY A 54 -7.47 -11.30 -10.66
N GLN A 55 -8.62 -11.65 -10.08
CA GLN A 55 -9.89 -10.96 -10.23
C GLN A 55 -10.55 -10.71 -8.88
N ALA A 56 -11.28 -9.61 -8.77
CA ALA A 56 -12.14 -9.34 -7.63
C ALA A 56 -13.55 -9.00 -8.12
N PHE A 57 -14.54 -9.69 -7.58
CA PHE A 57 -15.95 -9.44 -7.85
C PHE A 57 -16.54 -8.67 -6.67
N VAL A 58 -16.95 -7.44 -6.91
CA VAL A 58 -17.51 -6.56 -5.90
C VAL A 58 -19.01 -6.51 -6.06
N SER A 59 -19.75 -7.05 -5.09
CA SER A 59 -21.21 -6.90 -5.00
C SER A 59 -21.52 -5.72 -4.09
N VAL A 60 -22.26 -4.75 -4.62
CA VAL A 60 -22.72 -3.58 -3.86
C VAL A 60 -24.20 -3.74 -3.59
N TYR A 61 -24.61 -3.66 -2.32
CA TYR A 61 -25.99 -3.78 -1.88
C TYR A 61 -26.66 -2.41 -1.80
N ASP A 62 -27.99 -2.39 -1.86
CA ASP A 62 -28.79 -1.16 -1.73
C ASP A 62 -28.57 -0.45 -0.38
N SER A 63 -28.15 -1.19 0.66
CA SER A 63 -27.73 -0.63 1.96
C SER A 63 -26.45 0.21 1.91
N GLY A 64 -25.70 0.14 0.80
CA GLY A 64 -24.35 0.73 0.68
C GLY A 64 -23.21 -0.17 1.14
N ASP A 65 -23.54 -1.34 1.73
CA ASP A 65 -22.56 -2.37 2.06
C ASP A 65 -22.00 -3.02 0.80
N ASN A 66 -20.82 -3.62 0.91
CA ASN A 66 -20.24 -4.41 -0.16
C ASN A 66 -19.75 -5.78 0.35
N SER A 67 -19.71 -6.74 -0.56
CA SER A 67 -18.97 -7.98 -0.38
C SER A 67 -18.03 -8.19 -1.56
N ILE A 68 -16.84 -8.70 -1.28
CA ILE A 68 -15.79 -8.89 -2.28
C ILE A 68 -15.37 -10.35 -2.30
N VAL A 69 -15.51 -10.97 -3.48
CA VAL A 69 -14.97 -12.31 -3.74
C VAL A 69 -13.69 -12.15 -4.53
N VAL A 70 -12.56 -12.58 -3.96
CA VAL A 70 -11.24 -12.50 -4.59
C VAL A 70 -10.85 -13.87 -5.14
N ILE A 71 -10.50 -13.91 -6.41
CA ILE A 71 -9.86 -15.05 -7.08
C ILE A 71 -8.40 -14.67 -7.31
N PRO A 72 -7.44 -15.22 -6.54
CA PRO A 72 -6.04 -14.80 -6.60
C PRO A 72 -5.41 -14.96 -7.99
N GLY A 73 -5.79 -15.99 -8.75
CA GLY A 73 -5.23 -16.25 -10.08
C GLY A 73 -3.70 -16.29 -10.03
N ALA A 74 -3.06 -15.54 -10.93
CA ALA A 74 -1.61 -15.44 -11.02
C ALA A 74 -0.94 -14.89 -9.74
N ASN A 75 -1.61 -14.01 -8.97
CA ASN A 75 -1.07 -13.51 -7.70
C ASN A 75 -0.79 -14.64 -6.72
N GLY A 76 -1.66 -15.66 -6.65
CA GLY A 76 -1.49 -16.84 -5.81
C GLY A 76 -0.40 -17.81 -6.29
N ARG A 77 0.18 -17.56 -7.46
CA ARG A 77 1.26 -18.39 -8.05
C ARG A 77 2.63 -17.75 -7.95
N ILE A 78 2.74 -16.55 -7.42
CA ILE A 78 4.03 -15.92 -7.17
C ILE A 78 4.83 -16.80 -6.20
N SER A 79 6.11 -17.01 -6.50
CA SER A 79 6.97 -17.93 -5.78
C SER A 79 8.35 -17.31 -5.50
N LYS A 80 9.06 -17.86 -4.52
CA LYS A 80 10.44 -17.46 -4.21
C LYS A 80 11.37 -17.57 -5.43
N LYS A 81 11.16 -18.58 -6.29
CA LYS A 81 11.92 -18.72 -7.53
C LYS A 81 11.73 -17.54 -8.48
N MET A 82 10.49 -17.03 -8.60
CA MET A 82 10.20 -15.84 -9.41
C MET A 82 10.87 -14.59 -8.82
N ILE A 83 10.94 -14.49 -7.51
CA ILE A 83 11.66 -13.41 -6.83
C ILE A 83 13.16 -13.49 -7.11
N GLU A 84 13.76 -14.67 -7.02
CA GLU A 84 15.19 -14.87 -7.32
C GLU A 84 15.54 -14.49 -8.76
N GLN A 85 14.68 -14.78 -9.72
CA GLN A 85 14.88 -14.41 -11.12
C GLN A 85 14.89 -12.87 -11.32
N ASN A 86 14.27 -12.14 -10.41
CA ASN A 86 14.14 -10.68 -10.41
C ASN A 86 14.92 -10.01 -9.28
N LYS A 87 15.84 -10.76 -8.63
CA LYS A 87 16.56 -10.30 -7.43
C LYS A 87 17.31 -8.98 -7.63
N ARG A 88 17.79 -8.70 -8.84
CA ARG A 88 18.47 -7.45 -9.18
C ARG A 88 17.65 -6.21 -8.79
N TYR A 89 16.32 -6.22 -8.98
CA TYR A 89 15.47 -5.09 -8.63
C TYR A 89 15.37 -4.86 -7.12
N ILE A 90 15.46 -5.96 -6.33
CA ILE A 90 15.53 -5.89 -4.87
C ILE A 90 16.90 -5.34 -4.42
N ASP A 91 17.96 -5.73 -5.10
CA ASP A 91 19.33 -5.29 -4.78
C ASP A 91 19.56 -3.81 -5.13
N GLU A 92 18.89 -3.28 -6.16
CA GLU A 92 19.07 -1.92 -6.69
C GLU A 92 18.12 -0.88 -6.07
N CYS A 93 16.97 -1.28 -5.50
CA CYS A 93 16.00 -0.35 -4.94
C CYS A 93 16.40 0.18 -3.55
N ASP A 94 15.83 1.31 -3.14
CA ASP A 94 15.94 1.86 -1.78
C ASP A 94 14.78 1.40 -0.88
N TYR A 95 13.60 1.24 -1.47
CA TYR A 95 12.34 0.90 -0.80
C TYR A 95 11.72 -0.34 -1.40
N ILE A 96 11.18 -1.21 -0.55
CA ILE A 96 10.37 -2.37 -0.95
C ILE A 96 8.99 -2.19 -0.36
N LEU A 97 7.98 -1.96 -1.22
CA LEU A 97 6.59 -1.83 -0.83
C LEU A 97 5.84 -3.14 -1.11
N MET A 98 5.29 -3.75 -0.07
CA MET A 98 4.56 -5.02 -0.17
C MET A 98 3.16 -4.94 0.43
N GLN A 99 2.33 -5.90 0.04
CA GLN A 99 0.99 -6.16 0.56
C GLN A 99 0.85 -7.66 0.86
N MET A 100 -0.34 -8.07 1.36
CA MET A 100 -0.60 -9.46 1.73
C MET A 100 -1.55 -10.18 0.75
N GLU A 101 -1.56 -9.78 -0.53
CA GLU A 101 -2.37 -10.42 -1.59
C GLU A 101 -1.61 -11.47 -2.41
N ILE A 102 -0.40 -11.82 -1.98
CA ILE A 102 0.45 -12.88 -2.54
C ILE A 102 0.77 -13.91 -1.43
N PRO A 103 1.34 -15.09 -1.75
CA PRO A 103 1.67 -16.08 -0.73
C PRO A 103 2.54 -15.49 0.39
N LEU A 104 2.13 -15.71 1.64
CA LEU A 104 2.78 -15.13 2.82
C LEU A 104 4.25 -15.53 2.96
N ASP A 105 4.60 -16.73 2.55
CA ASP A 105 6.00 -17.22 2.56
C ASP A 105 6.88 -16.45 1.56
N VAL A 106 6.29 -15.91 0.49
CA VAL A 106 6.99 -15.01 -0.45
C VAL A 106 7.16 -13.61 0.17
N VAL A 107 6.14 -13.09 0.84
CA VAL A 107 6.23 -11.80 1.58
C VAL A 107 7.35 -11.88 2.63
N LYS A 108 7.36 -12.95 3.45
CA LYS A 108 8.42 -13.22 4.43
C LYS A 108 9.80 -13.23 3.76
N TYR A 109 9.91 -13.95 2.65
CA TYR A 109 11.16 -14.10 1.92
C TYR A 109 11.70 -12.77 1.35
N VAL A 110 10.85 -11.98 0.69
CA VAL A 110 11.23 -10.66 0.15
C VAL A 110 11.63 -9.71 1.28
N LYS A 111 10.89 -9.72 2.41
CA LYS A 111 11.26 -8.96 3.61
C LYS A 111 12.68 -9.31 4.08
N GLU A 112 12.98 -10.60 4.22
CA GLU A 112 14.29 -11.07 4.66
C GLU A 112 15.42 -10.64 3.70
N LEU A 113 15.21 -10.76 2.39
CA LEU A 113 16.15 -10.27 1.37
C LEU A 113 16.38 -8.76 1.51
N GLY A 114 15.30 -7.99 1.63
CA GLY A 114 15.39 -6.54 1.75
C GLY A 114 16.08 -6.09 3.03
N VAL A 115 15.74 -6.69 4.18
CA VAL A 115 16.41 -6.40 5.47
C VAL A 115 17.91 -6.73 5.38
N LYS A 116 18.26 -7.89 4.81
CA LYS A 116 19.67 -8.28 4.60
C LYS A 116 20.40 -7.33 3.66
N GLY A 117 19.70 -6.78 2.66
CA GLY A 117 20.22 -5.78 1.71
C GLY A 117 20.20 -4.34 2.24
N GLY A 118 19.77 -4.10 3.48
CA GLY A 118 19.68 -2.75 4.07
C GLY A 118 18.57 -1.88 3.45
N LYS A 119 17.55 -2.49 2.82
CA LYS A 119 16.43 -1.80 2.17
C LYS A 119 15.39 -1.36 3.19
N LYS A 120 14.67 -0.27 2.88
CA LYS A 120 13.51 0.16 3.66
C LYS A 120 12.29 -0.68 3.30
N ILE A 121 11.81 -1.48 4.26
CA ILE A 121 10.65 -2.35 4.08
C ILE A 121 9.39 -1.62 4.49
N ILE A 122 8.49 -1.45 3.53
CA ILE A 122 7.17 -0.85 3.74
C ILE A 122 6.12 -1.92 3.50
N LEU A 123 5.23 -2.12 4.46
CA LEU A 123 4.17 -3.11 4.39
C LEU A 123 2.79 -2.47 4.57
N ASP A 124 1.94 -2.66 3.57
CA ASP A 124 0.49 -2.52 3.70
C ASP A 124 -0.07 -3.89 4.08
N PRO A 125 -0.44 -4.14 5.35
CA PRO A 125 -0.78 -5.48 5.83
C PRO A 125 -2.21 -5.88 5.46
N ALA A 126 -2.57 -5.67 4.22
CA ALA A 126 -3.91 -5.90 3.69
C ALA A 126 -3.92 -6.98 2.58
N PRO A 127 -4.81 -7.99 2.68
CA PRO A 127 -5.68 -8.28 3.82
C PRO A 127 -4.90 -8.71 5.06
N ALA A 128 -5.35 -8.27 6.25
CA ALA A 128 -4.66 -8.60 7.49
C ALA A 128 -4.72 -10.10 7.80
N VAL A 129 -3.58 -10.66 8.17
CA VAL A 129 -3.44 -12.05 8.58
C VAL A 129 -3.25 -12.08 10.10
N PRO A 130 -4.10 -12.78 10.86
CA PRO A 130 -3.94 -12.88 12.30
C PRO A 130 -2.74 -13.77 12.69
N GLU A 131 -2.28 -13.62 13.92
CA GLU A 131 -1.31 -14.53 14.56
C GLU A 131 0.01 -14.69 13.81
N LEU A 132 0.54 -13.59 13.23
CA LEU A 132 1.88 -13.59 12.67
C LEU A 132 2.94 -13.68 13.79
N GLU A 133 3.96 -14.51 13.55
CA GLU A 133 5.08 -14.70 14.47
C GLU A 133 5.78 -13.37 14.79
N ASP A 134 6.27 -13.21 16.02
CA ASP A 134 6.91 -11.96 16.44
C ASP A 134 8.14 -11.59 15.59
N ASP A 135 8.86 -12.56 15.06
CA ASP A 135 9.99 -12.32 14.15
C ASP A 135 9.57 -11.75 12.79
N PHE A 136 8.29 -11.88 12.42
CA PHE A 136 7.79 -11.27 11.19
C PHE A 136 7.88 -9.74 11.21
N TRP A 137 7.69 -9.12 12.38
CA TRP A 137 7.63 -7.68 12.53
C TRP A 137 8.99 -6.99 12.49
N LYS A 138 10.07 -7.74 12.78
CA LYS A 138 11.42 -7.20 12.81
C LYS A 138 11.90 -6.75 11.43
N GLY A 139 12.45 -5.54 11.38
CA GLY A 139 13.01 -4.95 10.16
C GLY A 139 11.98 -4.33 9.20
N ILE A 140 10.70 -4.25 9.59
CA ILE A 140 9.71 -3.45 8.87
C ILE A 140 9.91 -1.98 9.24
N SER A 141 10.29 -1.15 8.26
CA SER A 141 10.54 0.27 8.46
C SER A 141 9.26 1.07 8.61
N LEU A 142 8.22 0.69 7.85
CA LEU A 142 6.92 1.33 7.91
C LEU A 142 5.80 0.29 7.71
N LEU A 143 4.86 0.27 8.64
CA LEU A 143 3.62 -0.50 8.55
C LEU A 143 2.43 0.45 8.46
N LYS A 144 1.54 0.25 7.48
CA LYS A 144 0.37 1.11 7.29
C LYS A 144 -0.94 0.30 7.35
N PRO A 145 -1.44 -0.08 8.50
CA PRO A 145 -2.78 -0.64 8.65
C PRO A 145 -3.86 0.44 8.70
N ASN A 146 -5.12 0.05 8.44
CA ASN A 146 -6.29 0.75 8.95
C ASN A 146 -6.69 0.19 10.34
N GLU A 147 -7.76 0.73 10.95
CA GLU A 147 -8.22 0.32 12.28
C GLU A 147 -8.61 -1.17 12.33
N THR A 148 -9.31 -1.65 11.30
CA THR A 148 -9.73 -3.06 11.21
C THR A 148 -8.54 -3.99 11.04
N GLU A 149 -7.61 -3.65 10.16
CA GLU A 149 -6.38 -4.40 9.96
C GLU A 149 -5.54 -4.43 11.24
N LEU A 150 -5.39 -3.27 11.90
CA LEU A 150 -4.66 -3.17 13.17
C LEU A 150 -5.27 -4.08 14.25
N ALA A 151 -6.60 -4.11 14.37
CA ALA A 151 -7.30 -4.98 15.30
C ALA A 151 -7.01 -6.46 15.03
N VAL A 152 -7.05 -6.89 13.76
CA VAL A 152 -6.74 -8.27 13.36
C VAL A 152 -5.28 -8.62 13.66
N LEU A 153 -4.33 -7.75 13.29
CA LEU A 153 -2.88 -8.00 13.47
C LEU A 153 -2.46 -8.11 14.92
N THR A 154 -3.14 -7.39 15.81
CA THR A 154 -2.78 -7.33 17.22
C THR A 154 -3.67 -8.21 18.12
N GLY A 155 -4.80 -8.69 17.60
CA GLY A 155 -5.82 -9.37 18.39
C GLY A 155 -6.49 -8.46 19.44
N GLN A 156 -6.30 -7.13 19.35
CA GLN A 156 -6.82 -6.15 20.29
C GLN A 156 -8.07 -5.48 19.73
N LYS A 157 -8.96 -5.04 20.63
CA LYS A 157 -10.04 -4.12 20.22
C LYS A 157 -9.45 -2.77 19.90
N VAL A 158 -9.93 -2.15 18.83
CA VAL A 158 -9.45 -0.85 18.33
C VAL A 158 -10.68 0.03 18.09
N HIS A 159 -11.07 0.76 19.14
CA HIS A 159 -12.16 1.73 19.10
C HIS A 159 -11.68 3.06 19.68
N GLY A 160 -11.38 4.01 18.77
CA GLY A 160 -10.90 5.33 19.17
C GLY A 160 -9.39 5.43 19.33
N LYS A 161 -8.92 6.66 19.44
CA LYS A 161 -7.49 7.01 19.30
C LYS A 161 -6.57 6.35 20.33
N GLU A 162 -7.03 6.22 21.57
CA GLU A 162 -6.21 5.63 22.65
C GLU A 162 -5.92 4.15 22.38
N GLU A 163 -6.91 3.39 21.95
CA GLU A 163 -6.77 1.97 21.63
C GLU A 163 -5.95 1.77 20.35
N VAL A 164 -6.12 2.64 19.34
CA VAL A 164 -5.26 2.67 18.14
C VAL A 164 -3.80 2.85 18.55
N VAL A 165 -3.51 3.84 19.38
CA VAL A 165 -2.13 4.12 19.84
C VAL A 165 -1.57 2.93 20.62
N LYS A 166 -2.35 2.33 21.51
CA LYS A 166 -1.93 1.17 22.30
C LYS A 166 -1.62 -0.03 21.40
N ALA A 167 -2.51 -0.35 20.46
CA ALA A 167 -2.33 -1.45 19.52
C ALA A 167 -1.12 -1.20 18.58
N ALA A 168 -0.94 0.03 18.07
CA ALA A 168 0.21 0.38 17.23
C ALA A 168 1.53 0.28 18.01
N LYS A 169 1.57 0.71 19.27
CA LYS A 169 2.75 0.58 20.14
C LYS A 169 3.16 -0.87 20.32
N SER A 170 2.23 -1.81 20.47
CA SER A 170 2.56 -3.23 20.59
C SER A 170 3.28 -3.78 19.35
N LEU A 171 3.01 -3.26 18.15
CA LEU A 171 3.74 -3.62 16.94
C LEU A 171 5.13 -2.97 16.87
N VAL A 172 5.27 -1.74 17.38
CA VAL A 172 6.59 -1.07 17.53
C VAL A 172 7.47 -1.86 18.52
N GLU A 173 6.91 -2.33 19.62
CA GLU A 173 7.60 -3.18 20.61
C GLU A 173 8.07 -4.51 20.01
N LYS A 174 7.31 -5.06 19.04
CA LYS A 174 7.68 -6.27 18.28
C LYS A 174 8.74 -6.03 17.21
N GLY A 175 9.12 -4.77 16.93
CA GLY A 175 10.24 -4.45 16.04
C GLY A 175 9.89 -3.69 14.76
N VAL A 176 8.66 -3.23 14.58
CA VAL A 176 8.30 -2.28 13.52
C VAL A 176 8.88 -0.90 13.89
N GLU A 177 9.58 -0.23 12.96
CA GLU A 177 10.17 1.09 13.23
C GLU A 177 9.09 2.17 13.36
N THR A 178 8.14 2.20 12.43
CA THR A 178 7.04 3.19 12.39
C THR A 178 5.73 2.55 11.96
N VAL A 179 4.66 2.85 12.65
CA VAL A 179 3.29 2.46 12.29
C VAL A 179 2.50 3.72 11.94
N VAL A 180 1.87 3.75 10.77
CA VAL A 180 0.93 4.81 10.35
C VAL A 180 -0.45 4.19 10.21
N VAL A 181 -1.32 4.44 11.19
CA VAL A 181 -2.68 3.90 11.17
C VAL A 181 -3.62 4.88 10.50
N THR A 182 -4.25 4.47 9.40
CA THR A 182 -5.26 5.30 8.71
C THR A 182 -6.63 5.14 9.35
N LEU A 183 -7.33 6.27 9.57
CA LEU A 183 -8.61 6.39 10.28
C LEU A 183 -9.72 6.95 9.36
N GLY A 184 -9.63 6.71 8.06
CA GLY A 184 -10.57 7.22 7.08
C GLY A 184 -10.73 8.74 7.15
N GLY A 185 -11.93 9.22 7.40
CA GLY A 185 -12.25 10.66 7.49
C GLY A 185 -11.62 11.37 8.69
N ASP A 186 -11.08 10.65 9.68
CA ASP A 186 -10.40 11.23 10.84
C ASP A 186 -8.88 11.41 10.63
N GLY A 187 -8.37 10.98 9.48
CA GLY A 187 -6.97 11.16 9.11
C GLY A 187 -6.09 9.95 9.43
N CYS A 188 -4.98 10.15 10.12
CA CYS A 188 -4.11 9.05 10.52
C CYS A 188 -3.32 9.38 11.80
N ILE A 189 -2.77 8.33 12.41
CA ILE A 189 -1.88 8.42 13.58
C ILE A 189 -0.56 7.75 13.25
N LEU A 190 0.54 8.48 13.41
CA LEU A 190 1.89 7.95 13.37
C LEU A 190 2.32 7.56 14.78
N VAL A 191 2.86 6.36 14.92
CA VAL A 191 3.41 5.82 16.18
C VAL A 191 4.77 5.21 15.89
N ASN A 192 5.79 5.67 16.60
CA ASN A 192 7.10 5.04 16.66
C ASN A 192 7.65 5.11 18.10
N ARG A 193 8.92 4.78 18.31
CA ARG A 193 9.53 4.79 19.66
C ARG A 193 9.56 6.17 20.28
N ASP A 194 9.73 7.22 19.48
CA ASP A 194 10.02 8.57 19.94
C ASP A 194 8.77 9.43 20.08
N ARG A 195 7.74 9.14 19.28
CA ARG A 195 6.54 9.99 19.23
C ARG A 195 5.25 9.27 18.85
N VAL A 196 4.15 9.90 19.24
CA VAL A 196 2.81 9.66 18.73
C VAL A 196 2.30 10.99 18.17
N GLN A 197 1.88 10.99 16.91
CA GLN A 197 1.43 12.22 16.25
C GLN A 197 0.16 11.95 15.44
N CYS A 198 -0.88 12.77 15.66
CA CYS A 198 -2.12 12.70 14.92
C CYS A 198 -2.09 13.69 13.75
N PHE A 199 -2.58 13.27 12.60
CA PHE A 199 -2.72 14.06 11.39
C PHE A 199 -4.18 14.05 10.97
N PRO A 200 -4.92 15.16 11.13
CA PRO A 200 -6.32 15.22 10.73
C PRO A 200 -6.46 15.09 9.21
N ALA A 201 -7.55 14.49 8.75
CA ALA A 201 -7.82 14.41 7.33
C ALA A 201 -8.15 15.77 6.72
N ASN A 202 -7.88 15.92 5.43
CA ASN A 202 -8.41 17.02 4.65
C ASN A 202 -9.92 16.83 4.44
N PRO A 203 -10.78 17.75 4.90
CA PRO A 203 -12.23 17.59 4.76
C PRO A 203 -12.64 17.68 3.29
N VAL A 204 -13.29 16.64 2.79
CA VAL A 204 -13.79 16.56 1.41
C VAL A 204 -15.11 15.81 1.36
N LYS A 205 -15.90 16.05 0.30
CA LYS A 205 -17.10 15.22 0.03
C LYS A 205 -16.68 13.91 -0.60
N CYS A 206 -16.69 12.84 0.19
CA CYS A 206 -16.37 11.49 -0.27
C CYS A 206 -17.45 10.98 -1.25
N LYS A 207 -17.01 10.38 -2.37
CA LYS A 207 -17.85 9.69 -3.34
C LYS A 207 -17.54 8.19 -3.41
N ASP A 208 -16.25 7.82 -3.28
CA ASP A 208 -15.77 6.45 -3.40
C ASP A 208 -14.43 6.34 -2.67
N THR A 209 -14.30 5.37 -1.79
CA THR A 209 -13.07 5.13 -1.02
C THR A 209 -12.12 4.13 -1.67
N THR A 210 -12.49 3.60 -2.85
CA THR A 210 -11.66 2.63 -3.58
C THR A 210 -10.28 3.21 -3.87
N ALA A 211 -9.24 2.43 -3.61
CA ALA A 211 -7.83 2.79 -3.77
C ALA A 211 -7.33 4.00 -2.93
N ALA A 212 -8.12 4.52 -1.98
CA ALA A 212 -7.66 5.62 -1.11
C ALA A 212 -6.42 5.22 -0.29
N GLY A 213 -6.47 4.04 0.36
CA GLY A 213 -5.34 3.49 1.12
C GLY A 213 -4.13 3.13 0.25
N ASP A 214 -4.37 2.65 -0.97
CA ASP A 214 -3.31 2.34 -1.94
C ASP A 214 -2.61 3.61 -2.43
N SER A 215 -3.39 4.64 -2.73
CA SER A 215 -2.87 5.95 -3.14
C SER A 215 -2.13 6.66 -2.01
N PHE A 216 -2.63 6.54 -0.78
CA PHE A 216 -1.98 7.08 0.41
C PHE A 216 -0.57 6.50 0.56
N ILE A 217 -0.43 5.17 0.55
CA ILE A 217 0.86 4.54 0.77
C ILE A 217 1.80 4.77 -0.41
N GLY A 218 1.31 4.76 -1.65
CA GLY A 218 2.11 5.11 -2.84
C GLY A 218 2.66 6.53 -2.76
N ALA A 219 1.81 7.51 -2.42
CA ALA A 219 2.23 8.91 -2.22
C ALA A 219 3.20 9.08 -1.05
N LEU A 220 2.96 8.36 0.06
CA LEU A 220 3.84 8.38 1.22
C LEU A 220 5.26 7.90 0.87
N VAL A 221 5.36 6.80 0.13
CA VAL A 221 6.65 6.25 -0.32
C VAL A 221 7.36 7.22 -1.27
N VAL A 222 6.66 7.82 -2.23
CA VAL A 222 7.24 8.83 -3.13
C VAL A 222 7.83 9.99 -2.31
N ALA A 223 7.08 10.53 -1.37
CA ALA A 223 7.55 11.65 -0.57
C ALA A 223 8.74 11.29 0.32
N LEU A 224 8.75 10.08 0.90
CA LEU A 224 9.89 9.58 1.70
C LEU A 224 11.12 9.33 0.82
N SER A 225 10.97 8.82 -0.41
CA SER A 225 12.09 8.63 -1.35
C SER A 225 12.70 9.94 -1.83
N GLU A 226 11.91 11.03 -1.85
CA GLU A 226 12.38 12.40 -2.07
C GLU A 226 13.10 13.02 -0.85
N GLY A 227 13.26 12.27 0.24
CA GLY A 227 13.94 12.73 1.46
C GLY A 227 13.07 13.59 2.39
N LYS A 228 11.76 13.64 2.19
CA LYS A 228 10.84 14.35 3.10
C LYS A 228 10.74 13.60 4.43
N ASP A 229 10.59 14.36 5.50
CA ASP A 229 10.23 13.80 6.80
C ASP A 229 8.80 13.22 6.80
N TYR A 230 8.45 12.46 7.83
CA TYR A 230 7.13 11.84 7.94
C TYR A 230 5.97 12.85 7.95
N GLU A 231 6.16 14.04 8.51
CA GLU A 231 5.11 15.05 8.59
C GLU A 231 4.74 15.57 7.19
N ASN A 232 5.73 15.95 6.41
CA ASN A 232 5.55 16.40 5.04
C ASN A 232 5.09 15.27 4.11
N ALA A 233 5.60 14.04 4.32
CA ALA A 233 5.23 12.88 3.54
C ALA A 233 3.77 12.45 3.79
N ILE A 234 3.33 12.42 5.05
CA ILE A 234 1.93 12.15 5.41
C ILE A 234 1.02 13.25 4.89
N GLY A 235 1.40 14.52 5.03
CA GLY A 235 0.63 15.64 4.48
C GLY A 235 0.43 15.53 2.97
N PHE A 236 1.45 15.10 2.22
CA PHE A 236 1.34 14.82 0.79
C PHE A 236 0.43 13.63 0.51
N ALA A 237 0.57 12.52 1.25
CA ALA A 237 -0.25 11.33 1.10
C ALA A 237 -1.73 11.59 1.39
N GLN A 238 -2.05 12.42 2.41
CA GLN A 238 -3.41 12.84 2.71
C GLN A 238 -4.01 13.72 1.61
N GLU A 239 -3.22 14.61 1.01
CA GLU A 239 -3.68 15.42 -0.11
C GLU A 239 -4.06 14.55 -1.30
N VAL A 240 -3.20 13.59 -1.67
CA VAL A 240 -3.48 12.63 -2.74
C VAL A 240 -4.77 11.84 -2.45
N SER A 241 -4.89 11.25 -1.26
CA SER A 241 -6.07 10.47 -0.88
C SER A 241 -7.34 11.31 -0.87
N SER A 242 -7.25 12.59 -0.46
CA SER A 242 -8.39 13.51 -0.47
C SER A 242 -8.91 13.78 -1.88
N ILE A 243 -8.05 13.77 -2.89
CA ILE A 243 -8.45 13.86 -4.30
C ILE A 243 -9.10 12.56 -4.76
N VAL A 244 -8.47 11.42 -4.46
CA VAL A 244 -8.95 10.09 -4.83
C VAL A 244 -10.39 9.86 -4.38
N VAL A 245 -10.71 10.11 -3.12
CA VAL A 245 -12.05 9.85 -2.58
C VAL A 245 -13.16 10.76 -3.14
N THR A 246 -12.82 11.81 -3.86
CA THR A 246 -13.81 12.67 -4.57
C THR A 246 -14.20 12.17 -5.95
N LYS A 247 -13.48 11.18 -6.47
CA LYS A 247 -13.68 10.59 -7.80
C LYS A 247 -14.18 9.14 -7.65
N ARG A 248 -14.74 8.56 -8.69
CA ARG A 248 -15.13 7.13 -8.72
C ARG A 248 -14.04 6.30 -9.40
N GLY A 249 -13.89 5.06 -8.94
CA GLY A 249 -12.98 4.06 -9.50
C GLY A 249 -11.62 4.01 -8.77
N ALA A 250 -10.82 2.99 -9.09
CA ALA A 250 -9.53 2.74 -8.47
C ALA A 250 -8.41 3.59 -9.14
N GLN A 251 -7.69 3.03 -10.10
CA GLN A 251 -6.57 3.72 -10.77
C GLN A 251 -6.99 5.02 -11.47
N THR A 252 -8.21 5.06 -12.01
CA THR A 252 -8.76 6.26 -12.67
C THR A 252 -8.99 7.45 -11.75
N SER A 253 -9.14 7.22 -10.44
CA SER A 253 -9.33 8.28 -9.45
C SER A 253 -8.00 8.93 -9.01
N ILE A 254 -6.87 8.26 -9.21
CA ILE A 254 -5.55 8.68 -8.74
C ILE A 254 -5.10 9.91 -9.51
N PRO A 255 -4.73 11.01 -8.84
CA PRO A 255 -4.26 12.24 -9.49
C PRO A 255 -2.82 12.12 -10.00
N THR A 256 -2.47 12.98 -10.96
CA THR A 256 -1.08 13.26 -11.31
C THR A 256 -0.42 14.15 -10.25
N ARG A 257 0.90 14.21 -10.26
CA ARG A 257 1.67 15.11 -9.39
C ARG A 257 1.25 16.56 -9.57
N VAL A 258 1.04 16.99 -10.82
CA VAL A 258 0.64 18.35 -11.15
C VAL A 258 -0.72 18.70 -10.56
N GLU A 259 -1.72 17.82 -10.71
CA GLU A 259 -3.06 18.02 -10.10
C GLU A 259 -2.99 18.19 -8.58
N VAL A 260 -2.10 17.47 -7.90
CA VAL A 260 -1.91 17.61 -6.45
C VAL A 260 -1.27 18.95 -6.10
N GLU A 261 -0.28 19.39 -6.85
CA GLU A 261 0.43 20.65 -6.62
C GLU A 261 -0.46 21.87 -6.90
N GLU A 262 -1.27 21.84 -7.95
CA GLU A 262 -2.25 22.88 -8.27
C GLU A 262 -3.27 23.04 -7.13
N ARG A 263 -3.87 21.93 -6.68
CA ARG A 263 -4.82 21.98 -5.57
C ARG A 263 -4.22 22.50 -4.26
N ARG A 264 -2.93 22.27 -4.02
CA ARG A 264 -2.23 22.83 -2.86
C ARG A 264 -2.10 24.34 -2.95
N LYS A 265 -1.86 24.90 -4.14
CA LYS A 265 -1.77 26.35 -4.36
C LYS A 265 -3.11 27.04 -4.12
N GLU A 266 -4.21 26.46 -4.65
CA GLU A 266 -5.58 26.98 -4.45
C GLU A 266 -6.02 27.08 -2.98
N LYS A 267 -5.42 26.28 -2.08
CA LYS A 267 -5.73 26.31 -0.64
C LYS A 267 -4.95 27.38 0.13
N VAL A 268 -3.91 27.93 -0.45
CA VAL A 268 -3.03 28.93 0.17
C VAL A 268 -3.45 30.35 -0.20
N GLU A 269 -4.19 30.51 -1.31
CA GLU A 269 -4.84 31.76 -1.73
C GLU A 269 -6.21 31.92 -1.03
#